data_9d71b9047e7aadb042b89165c322ee35
#
_entry.id   9d71b9047e7aadb042b89165c322ee35
#
_cell.length_a   1.000
_cell.length_b   1.000
_cell.length_c   1.000
_cell.angle_alpha   90.00
_cell.angle_beta   90.00
_cell.angle_gamma   90.00
#
_symmetry.space_group_name_H-M   'P 1'
#
loop_
_entity.id
_entity.type
_entity.pdbx_description
1 polymer ?
#
loop_
_entity_poly.entity_id
_entity_poly.type
_entity_poly.pdbx_seq_one_letter_code
_entity_poly.pdbx_strand_id
1 'polypeptide(L)'
;FNRLFYAITSERQKIITYHNVVDDMYFDDALHLGVCHSQSVFSFHLKEIAKAKLNFSTEINQEKSVMITFDDGYKNKFESARPILNERNIKAVFFITSDLIDSKEPLWIDKILFWFSYVPDGTYTIDGIHFAISQSSRQSNYSLFYNHIINNYGSLNSLLIELDKVYSFCAISIN
;
A
#
# COMPACT_ATOMS: atom_id res chain seq x y z
N PHE A 1 -16.04 8.16 7.85
CA PHE A 1 -17.14 7.62 7.03
C PHE A 1 -17.95 8.73 6.35
N ASN A 2 -18.39 9.77 7.07
CA ASN A 2 -19.20 10.87 6.50
C ASN A 2 -18.50 11.64 5.37
N ARG A 3 -17.17 11.83 5.41
CA ARG A 3 -16.44 12.54 4.35
C ARG A 3 -16.36 11.75 3.03
N LEU A 4 -16.23 10.43 3.11
CA LEU A 4 -16.26 9.55 1.92
C LEU A 4 -17.64 9.58 1.28
N PHE A 5 -18.70 9.54 2.06
CA PHE A 5 -20.08 9.54 1.59
C PHE A 5 -20.44 10.85 0.85
N TYR A 6 -20.04 12.01 1.39
CA TYR A 6 -20.21 13.32 0.72
C TYR A 6 -19.40 13.43 -0.59
N ALA A 7 -18.20 12.85 -0.61
CA ALA A 7 -17.39 12.83 -1.83
C ALA A 7 -18.03 11.97 -2.93
N ILE A 8 -18.73 10.89 -2.58
CA ILE A 8 -19.33 9.93 -3.51
C ILE A 8 -20.61 10.46 -4.16
N THR A 9 -21.32 11.43 -3.57
CA THR A 9 -22.60 11.95 -4.09
C THR A 9 -22.48 13.05 -5.14
N SER A 10 -21.29 13.49 -5.51
CA SER A 10 -21.12 14.55 -6.54
C SER A 10 -21.28 13.99 -7.95
N GLU A 11 -21.71 14.83 -8.89
CA GLU A 11 -21.86 14.51 -10.32
C GLU A 11 -20.53 14.10 -11.00
N ARG A 12 -19.39 14.48 -10.42
CA ARG A 12 -18.06 14.19 -10.98
C ARG A 12 -17.67 12.73 -10.81
N GLN A 13 -16.91 12.21 -11.76
CA GLN A 13 -16.23 10.93 -11.61
C GLN A 13 -15.34 10.90 -10.36
N LYS A 14 -15.33 9.78 -9.66
CA LYS A 14 -14.43 9.49 -8.55
C LYS A 14 -13.41 8.45 -8.99
N ILE A 15 -12.15 8.64 -8.59
CA ILE A 15 -11.12 7.64 -8.75
C ILE A 15 -10.74 7.18 -7.33
N ILE A 16 -10.84 5.90 -7.09
CA ILE A 16 -10.46 5.28 -5.82
C ILE A 16 -9.31 4.33 -6.10
N THR A 17 -8.16 4.69 -5.56
CA THR A 17 -6.91 3.95 -5.75
C THR A 17 -6.63 3.02 -4.58
N TYR A 18 -6.30 1.78 -4.89
CA TYR A 18 -5.81 0.78 -3.96
C TYR A 18 -4.37 0.43 -4.32
N HIS A 19 -3.54 0.17 -3.31
CA HIS A 19 -2.18 -0.33 -3.52
C HIS A 19 -2.11 -1.83 -3.24
N ASN A 20 -2.72 -2.28 -2.16
CA ASN A 20 -2.62 -3.68 -1.77
C ASN A 20 -3.94 -4.21 -1.21
N VAL A 21 -4.32 -5.43 -1.60
CA VAL A 21 -5.44 -6.18 -1.03
C VAL A 21 -4.95 -7.58 -0.71
N VAL A 22 -5.05 -7.97 0.54
CA VAL A 22 -4.57 -9.25 1.04
C VAL A 22 -5.70 -10.05 1.67
N ASP A 23 -5.50 -11.35 1.80
CA ASP A 23 -6.41 -12.20 2.56
C ASP A 23 -6.53 -11.70 4.01
N ASP A 24 -7.73 -11.80 4.58
CA ASP A 24 -8.01 -11.31 5.93
C ASP A 24 -7.09 -11.94 6.99
N MET A 25 -6.66 -13.19 6.80
CA MET A 25 -5.76 -13.89 7.71
C MET A 25 -4.32 -13.35 7.72
N TYR A 26 -3.93 -12.61 6.68
CA TYR A 26 -2.59 -12.02 6.56
C TYR A 26 -2.59 -10.52 6.78
N PHE A 27 -3.75 -9.95 7.12
CA PHE A 27 -3.87 -8.52 7.32
C PHE A 27 -3.35 -8.13 8.71
N ASP A 28 -2.36 -7.25 8.74
CA ASP A 28 -1.85 -6.62 9.95
C ASP A 28 -2.08 -5.11 9.87
N ASP A 29 -3.03 -4.62 10.65
CA ASP A 29 -3.39 -3.20 10.68
C ASP A 29 -2.24 -2.29 11.16
N ALA A 30 -1.31 -2.82 11.94
CA ALA A 30 -0.32 -1.99 12.62
C ALA A 30 0.68 -1.33 11.69
N LEU A 31 0.96 -1.91 10.52
CA LEU A 31 2.05 -1.47 9.63
C LEU A 31 1.62 -1.06 8.22
N HIS A 32 0.35 -1.20 7.88
CA HIS A 32 -0.10 -0.97 6.50
C HIS A 32 -0.49 0.48 6.16
N LEU A 33 -0.50 1.40 7.10
CA LEU A 33 -0.73 2.85 6.93
C LEU A 33 -1.89 3.23 5.98
N GLY A 34 -2.91 2.40 5.87
CA GLY A 34 -4.04 2.62 4.97
C GLY A 34 -3.79 2.34 3.48
N VAL A 35 -2.62 1.85 3.11
CA VAL A 35 -2.31 1.44 1.73
C VAL A 35 -2.60 -0.05 1.48
N CYS A 36 -2.73 -0.85 2.53
CA CYS A 36 -3.14 -2.25 2.47
C CYS A 36 -4.54 -2.42 3.06
N HIS A 37 -5.35 -3.24 2.43
CA HIS A 37 -6.71 -3.54 2.85
C HIS A 37 -6.90 -5.05 2.87
N SER A 38 -7.71 -5.55 3.81
CA SER A 38 -8.14 -6.93 3.76
C SER A 38 -9.22 -7.14 2.69
N GLN A 39 -9.40 -8.38 2.23
CA GLN A 39 -10.44 -8.74 1.27
C GLN A 39 -11.83 -8.34 1.77
N SER A 40 -12.13 -8.52 3.05
CA SER A 40 -13.40 -8.15 3.65
C SER A 40 -13.65 -6.65 3.61
N VAL A 41 -12.63 -5.85 3.93
CA VAL A 41 -12.70 -4.37 3.87
C VAL A 41 -12.83 -3.90 2.43
N PHE A 42 -12.07 -4.46 1.49
CA PHE A 42 -12.20 -4.13 0.07
C PHE A 42 -13.60 -4.45 -0.46
N SER A 43 -14.11 -5.65 -0.17
CA SER A 43 -15.48 -6.06 -0.52
C SER A 43 -16.55 -5.14 0.06
N PHE A 44 -16.37 -4.71 1.32
CA PHE A 44 -17.25 -3.75 1.98
C PHE A 44 -17.22 -2.39 1.26
N HIS A 45 -16.05 -1.87 0.89
CA HIS A 45 -15.94 -0.62 0.13
C HIS A 45 -16.73 -0.68 -1.18
N LEU A 46 -16.56 -1.74 -1.97
CA LEU A 46 -17.30 -1.91 -3.24
C LEU A 46 -18.81 -1.96 -3.03
N LYS A 47 -19.27 -2.62 -1.96
CA LYS A 47 -20.68 -2.66 -1.59
C LYS A 47 -21.24 -1.27 -1.24
N GLU A 48 -20.50 -0.48 -0.49
CA GLU A 48 -20.91 0.88 -0.12
C GLU A 48 -20.94 1.82 -1.35
N ILE A 49 -19.97 1.69 -2.27
CA ILE A 49 -19.96 2.42 -3.53
C ILE A 49 -21.19 2.06 -4.38
N ALA A 50 -21.53 0.78 -4.49
CA ALA A 50 -22.70 0.33 -5.24
C ALA A 50 -24.00 0.89 -4.67
N LYS A 51 -24.12 1.03 -3.35
CA LYS A 51 -25.31 1.65 -2.70
C LYS A 51 -25.47 3.14 -3.08
N ALA A 52 -24.38 3.82 -3.40
CA ALA A 52 -24.42 5.21 -3.86
C ALA A 52 -24.96 5.37 -5.29
N LYS A 53 -25.31 4.27 -5.97
CA LYS A 53 -25.85 4.25 -7.36
C LYS A 53 -24.92 4.91 -8.38
N LEU A 54 -23.61 4.81 -8.17
CA LEU A 54 -22.59 5.24 -9.12
C LEU A 54 -22.26 4.08 -10.06
N ASN A 55 -22.01 4.38 -11.32
CA ASN A 55 -21.57 3.39 -12.30
C ASN A 55 -20.08 3.13 -12.13
N PHE A 56 -19.66 1.86 -12.14
CA PHE A 56 -18.25 1.53 -12.26
C PHE A 56 -17.80 1.69 -13.71
N SER A 57 -16.73 2.44 -13.94
CA SER A 57 -16.21 2.70 -15.29
C SER A 57 -14.68 2.74 -15.26
N THR A 58 -14.09 2.29 -16.37
CA THR A 58 -12.65 2.43 -16.66
C THR A 58 -12.36 3.59 -17.62
N GLU A 59 -13.39 4.30 -18.07
CA GLU A 59 -13.27 5.47 -18.94
C GLU A 59 -13.14 6.74 -18.11
N ILE A 60 -12.28 7.65 -18.54
CA ILE A 60 -12.05 8.94 -17.88
C ILE A 60 -13.17 9.93 -18.22
N ASN A 61 -13.48 10.81 -17.29
CA ASN A 61 -14.48 11.86 -17.43
C ASN A 61 -15.94 11.40 -17.57
N GLN A 62 -16.25 10.21 -17.07
CA GLN A 62 -17.65 9.79 -16.95
C GLN A 62 -18.30 10.34 -15.68
N GLU A 63 -19.32 11.17 -15.85
CA GLU A 63 -20.12 11.67 -14.73
C GLU A 63 -20.81 10.53 -13.97
N LYS A 64 -21.08 10.76 -12.70
CA LYS A 64 -21.75 9.79 -11.80
C LYS A 64 -21.11 8.39 -11.80
N SER A 65 -19.79 8.34 -11.97
CA SER A 65 -19.07 7.09 -12.04
C SER A 65 -17.95 6.99 -11.00
N VAL A 66 -17.52 5.75 -10.74
CA VAL A 66 -16.34 5.43 -9.95
C VAL A 66 -15.40 4.59 -10.79
N MET A 67 -14.16 4.99 -10.86
CA MET A 67 -13.05 4.20 -11.38
C MET A 67 -12.29 3.59 -10.20
N ILE A 68 -12.12 2.28 -10.23
CA ILE A 68 -11.25 1.58 -9.29
C ILE A 68 -9.90 1.40 -9.96
N THR A 69 -8.84 1.83 -9.30
CA THR A 69 -7.47 1.67 -9.79
C THR A 69 -6.61 0.94 -8.77
N PHE A 70 -5.58 0.28 -9.26
CA PHE A 70 -4.56 -0.38 -8.45
C PHE A 70 -3.18 0.06 -8.94
N ASP A 71 -2.32 0.48 -8.03
CA ASP A 71 -0.96 0.91 -8.34
C ASP A 71 0.07 -0.20 -8.01
N ASP A 72 1.32 -0.03 -8.46
CA ASP A 72 2.52 -0.84 -8.15
C ASP A 72 2.62 -2.24 -8.77
N GLY A 73 1.53 -2.85 -9.25
CA GLY A 73 1.58 -4.15 -9.93
C GLY A 73 1.79 -5.38 -9.03
N TYR A 74 1.47 -5.31 -7.74
CA TYR A 74 1.57 -6.45 -6.83
C TYR A 74 0.74 -7.66 -7.29
N LYS A 75 1.31 -8.84 -7.21
CA LYS A 75 0.67 -10.10 -7.59
C LYS A 75 -0.62 -10.39 -6.82
N ASN A 76 -0.65 -10.08 -5.54
CA ASN A 76 -1.80 -10.32 -4.67
C ASN A 76 -3.08 -9.57 -5.08
N LYS A 77 -2.98 -8.47 -5.85
CA LYS A 77 -4.16 -7.82 -6.43
C LYS A 77 -4.91 -8.75 -7.37
N PHE A 78 -4.18 -9.57 -8.15
CA PHE A 78 -4.79 -10.57 -9.02
C PHE A 78 -5.34 -11.75 -8.23
N GLU A 79 -4.69 -12.15 -7.15
CA GLU A 79 -5.09 -13.29 -6.35
C GLU A 79 -6.23 -12.94 -5.38
N SER A 80 -6.20 -11.75 -4.78
CA SER A 80 -7.14 -11.34 -3.72
C SER A 80 -8.24 -10.40 -4.19
N ALA A 81 -7.91 -9.37 -4.98
CA ALA A 81 -8.91 -8.37 -5.40
C ALA A 81 -9.69 -8.78 -6.65
N ARG A 82 -9.02 -9.38 -7.64
CA ARG A 82 -9.66 -9.75 -8.91
C ARG A 82 -10.87 -10.68 -8.75
N PRO A 83 -10.85 -11.74 -7.93
CA PRO A 83 -12.03 -12.58 -7.71
C PRO A 83 -13.24 -11.76 -7.24
N ILE A 84 -13.04 -10.86 -6.28
CA ILE A 84 -14.08 -10.01 -5.71
C ILE A 84 -14.66 -9.04 -6.77
N LEU A 85 -13.80 -8.49 -7.62
CA LEU A 85 -14.23 -7.64 -8.75
C LEU A 85 -15.04 -8.43 -9.78
N ASN A 86 -14.58 -9.64 -10.13
CA ASN A 86 -15.24 -10.51 -11.12
C ASN A 86 -16.64 -10.94 -10.65
N GLU A 87 -16.79 -11.33 -9.38
CA GLU A 87 -18.09 -11.70 -8.81
C GLU A 87 -19.13 -10.57 -8.94
N ARG A 88 -18.67 -9.33 -8.95
CA ARG A 88 -19.51 -8.12 -9.04
C ARG A 88 -19.58 -7.53 -10.45
N ASN A 89 -18.90 -8.16 -11.41
CA ASN A 89 -18.76 -7.64 -12.77
C ASN A 89 -18.21 -6.19 -12.81
N ILE A 90 -17.25 -5.90 -11.91
CA ILE A 90 -16.59 -4.60 -11.82
C ILE A 90 -15.27 -4.66 -12.58
N LYS A 91 -15.06 -3.72 -13.53
CA LYS A 91 -13.78 -3.51 -14.18
C LYS A 91 -12.93 -2.54 -13.38
N ALA A 92 -11.62 -2.77 -13.32
CA ALA A 92 -10.65 -1.91 -12.67
C ALA A 92 -9.44 -1.70 -13.58
N VAL A 93 -8.70 -0.62 -13.33
CA VAL A 93 -7.44 -0.29 -14.01
C VAL A 93 -6.29 -0.69 -13.12
N PHE A 94 -5.29 -1.39 -13.67
CA PHE A 94 -4.09 -1.81 -12.95
C PHE A 94 -2.88 -1.11 -13.57
N PHE A 95 -2.24 -0.26 -12.79
CA PHE A 95 -0.95 0.35 -13.14
C PHE A 95 0.18 -0.57 -12.69
N ILE A 96 1.11 -0.83 -13.58
CA ILE A 96 2.22 -1.75 -13.34
C ILE A 96 3.52 -0.97 -13.42
N THR A 97 4.38 -1.13 -12.42
CA THR A 97 5.74 -0.58 -12.44
C THR A 97 6.60 -1.39 -13.39
N SER A 98 6.88 -0.85 -14.58
CA SER A 98 7.56 -1.56 -15.67
C SER A 98 8.93 -2.09 -15.30
N ASP A 99 9.70 -1.34 -14.52
CA ASP A 99 11.05 -1.70 -14.10
C ASP A 99 11.11 -2.92 -13.17
N LEU A 100 9.94 -3.31 -12.62
CA LEU A 100 9.82 -4.49 -11.76
C LEU A 100 9.30 -5.73 -12.49
N ILE A 101 8.94 -5.60 -13.79
CA ILE A 101 8.54 -6.76 -14.59
C ILE A 101 9.76 -7.69 -14.70
N ASP A 102 9.54 -8.97 -14.33
CA ASP A 102 10.58 -10.00 -14.26
C ASP A 102 11.68 -9.75 -13.19
N SER A 103 11.59 -8.67 -12.43
CA SER A 103 12.46 -8.43 -11.28
C SER A 103 12.06 -9.31 -10.10
N LYS A 104 13.06 -9.77 -9.35
CA LYS A 104 12.86 -10.42 -8.05
C LYS A 104 13.00 -9.42 -6.89
N GLU A 105 13.32 -8.17 -7.20
CA GLU A 105 13.53 -7.14 -6.20
C GLU A 105 12.17 -6.60 -5.71
N PRO A 106 11.97 -6.48 -4.40
CA PRO A 106 10.80 -5.79 -3.86
C PRO A 106 10.88 -4.30 -4.14
N LEU A 107 9.74 -3.63 -4.11
CA LEU A 107 9.69 -2.16 -4.10
C LEU A 107 10.50 -1.60 -2.93
N TRP A 108 11.11 -0.43 -3.12
CA TRP A 108 11.87 0.24 -2.06
C TRP A 108 11.02 0.48 -0.80
N ILE A 109 9.74 0.77 -0.97
CA ILE A 109 8.79 0.96 0.12
C ILE A 109 8.57 -0.33 0.91
N ASP A 110 8.52 -1.48 0.22
CA ASP A 110 8.38 -2.78 0.87
C ASP A 110 9.62 -3.15 1.67
N LYS A 111 10.82 -2.82 1.17
CA LYS A 111 12.07 -3.01 1.90
C LYS A 111 12.04 -2.26 3.24
N ILE A 112 11.60 -0.99 3.22
CA ILE A 112 11.49 -0.17 4.43
C ILE A 112 10.42 -0.74 5.37
N LEU A 113 9.24 -1.05 4.83
CA LEU A 113 8.15 -1.62 5.61
C LEU A 113 8.58 -2.93 6.29
N PHE A 114 9.23 -3.82 5.53
CA PHE A 114 9.76 -5.07 6.05
C PHE A 114 10.78 -4.83 7.17
N TRP A 115 11.71 -3.91 6.97
CA TRP A 115 12.71 -3.59 7.97
C TRP A 115 12.06 -3.13 9.29
N PHE A 116 11.17 -2.15 9.25
CA PHE A 116 10.48 -1.66 10.45
C PHE A 116 9.56 -2.71 11.09
N SER A 117 9.07 -3.68 10.30
CA SER A 117 8.23 -4.76 10.82
C SER A 117 9.02 -5.79 11.63
N TYR A 118 10.24 -6.12 11.18
CA TYR A 118 10.96 -7.30 11.67
C TYR A 118 12.30 -7.02 12.34
N VAL A 119 12.82 -5.80 12.26
CA VAL A 119 14.05 -5.45 12.99
C VAL A 119 13.86 -5.68 14.49
N PRO A 120 14.84 -6.26 15.20
CA PRO A 120 14.77 -6.42 16.65
C PRO A 120 14.53 -5.09 17.37
N ASP A 121 13.92 -5.14 18.55
CA ASP A 121 13.78 -3.94 19.39
C ASP A 121 15.16 -3.42 19.78
N GLY A 122 15.36 -2.11 19.68
CA GLY A 122 16.68 -1.50 19.91
C GLY A 122 16.77 -0.07 19.39
N THR A 123 17.99 0.46 19.38
CA THR A 123 18.28 1.79 18.83
C THR A 123 19.10 1.66 17.56
N TYR A 124 18.65 2.32 16.51
CA TYR A 124 19.24 2.31 15.17
C TYR A 124 19.48 3.72 14.67
N THR A 125 20.48 3.87 13.84
CA THR A 125 20.75 5.13 13.13
C THR A 125 20.80 4.84 11.64
N ILE A 126 19.92 5.47 10.88
CA ILE A 126 19.81 5.32 9.42
C ILE A 126 19.75 6.72 8.84
N ASP A 127 20.64 7.04 7.91
CA ASP A 127 20.75 8.36 7.27
C ASP A 127 20.78 9.53 8.29
N GLY A 128 21.50 9.33 9.38
CA GLY A 128 21.62 10.30 10.47
C GLY A 128 20.40 10.43 11.40
N ILE A 129 19.32 9.70 11.13
CA ILE A 129 18.14 9.69 12.00
C ILE A 129 18.25 8.56 13.03
N HIS A 130 17.98 8.89 14.28
CA HIS A 130 17.97 7.94 15.38
C HIS A 130 16.57 7.39 15.62
N PHE A 131 16.45 6.06 15.68
CA PHE A 131 15.20 5.35 15.92
C PHE A 131 15.32 4.49 17.17
N ALA A 132 14.44 4.69 18.13
CA ALA A 132 14.21 3.76 19.23
C ALA A 132 13.05 2.84 18.84
N ILE A 133 13.36 1.64 18.38
CA ILE A 133 12.39 0.65 17.90
C ILE A 133 11.90 -0.20 19.07
N SER A 134 10.59 -0.24 19.21
CA SER A 134 9.85 -1.14 20.10
C SER A 134 8.53 -1.48 19.43
N GLN A 135 7.82 -2.49 19.89
CA GLN A 135 6.52 -2.84 19.32
C GLN A 135 5.56 -1.65 19.21
N SER A 136 5.50 -0.80 20.19
CA SER A 136 4.61 0.37 20.21
C SER A 136 5.10 1.54 19.35
N SER A 137 6.38 1.60 19.00
CA SER A 137 6.98 2.70 18.24
C SER A 137 7.25 2.41 16.77
N ARG A 138 7.08 1.15 16.31
CA ARG A 138 7.38 0.74 14.91
C ARG A 138 6.63 1.59 13.90
N GLN A 139 5.33 1.75 14.08
CA GLN A 139 4.47 2.53 13.21
C GLN A 139 4.90 4.00 13.11
N SER A 140 5.18 4.64 14.24
CA SER A 140 5.60 6.05 14.27
C SER A 140 6.99 6.26 13.67
N ASN A 141 7.91 5.34 13.94
CA ASN A 141 9.26 5.37 13.37
C ASN A 141 9.24 5.12 11.85
N TYR A 142 8.44 4.16 11.37
CA TYR A 142 8.22 3.97 9.95
C TYR A 142 7.70 5.25 9.29
N SER A 143 6.67 5.87 9.86
CA SER A 143 6.09 7.11 9.32
C SER A 143 7.09 8.27 9.29
N LEU A 144 7.91 8.39 10.33
CA LEU A 144 8.99 9.38 10.40
C LEU A 144 9.99 9.17 9.26
N PHE A 145 10.45 7.94 9.08
CA PHE A 145 11.44 7.60 8.07
C PHE A 145 10.88 7.72 6.64
N TYR A 146 9.66 7.27 6.41
CA TYR A 146 8.97 7.42 5.14
C TYR A 146 8.87 8.90 4.73
N ASN A 147 8.45 9.78 5.65
CA ASN A 147 8.38 11.21 5.40
C ASN A 147 9.76 11.83 5.12
N HIS A 148 10.80 11.35 5.81
CA HIS A 148 12.16 11.79 5.55
C HIS A 148 12.59 11.46 4.12
N ILE A 149 12.32 10.25 3.66
CA ILE A 149 12.67 9.83 2.29
C ILE A 149 11.95 10.69 1.25
N ILE A 150 10.64 10.88 1.38
CA ILE A 150 9.86 11.66 0.42
C ILE A 150 10.36 13.10 0.33
N ASN A 151 10.78 13.68 1.45
CA ASN A 151 11.28 15.05 1.49
C ASN A 151 12.73 15.19 1.02
N ASN A 152 13.50 14.11 0.95
CA ASN A 152 14.93 14.11 0.60
C ASN A 152 15.23 13.21 -0.63
N TYR A 153 14.43 13.32 -1.66
CA TYR A 153 14.44 12.47 -2.87
C TYR A 153 15.83 12.29 -3.53
N GLY A 154 16.79 13.17 -3.28
CA GLY A 154 18.15 13.12 -3.86
C GLY A 154 19.06 12.03 -3.27
N SER A 155 18.69 11.41 -2.15
CA SER A 155 19.52 10.42 -1.43
C SER A 155 19.02 9.00 -1.49
N LEU A 156 17.93 8.72 -2.26
CA LEU A 156 17.25 7.43 -2.25
C LEU A 156 18.18 6.23 -2.53
N ASN A 157 19.09 6.35 -3.50
CA ASN A 157 19.99 5.25 -3.85
C ASN A 157 20.99 4.93 -2.73
N SER A 158 21.56 5.92 -2.08
CA SER A 158 22.47 5.72 -0.94
C SER A 158 21.75 5.11 0.26
N LEU A 159 20.53 5.54 0.48
CA LEU A 159 19.65 5.03 1.53
C LEU A 159 19.26 3.57 1.30
N LEU A 160 18.91 3.19 0.08
CA LEU A 160 18.60 1.80 -0.27
C LEU A 160 19.80 0.88 -0.08
N ILE A 161 21.01 1.35 -0.40
CA ILE A 161 22.25 0.62 -0.14
C ILE A 161 22.46 0.42 1.38
N GLU A 162 22.15 1.43 2.18
CA GLU A 162 22.27 1.34 3.64
C GLU A 162 21.23 0.38 4.23
N LEU A 163 20.00 0.44 3.75
CA LEU A 163 18.95 -0.52 4.13
C LEU A 163 19.26 -1.95 3.71
N ASP A 164 19.83 -2.16 2.53
CA ASP A 164 20.23 -3.48 2.06
C ASP A 164 21.30 -4.10 2.96
N LYS A 165 22.22 -3.30 3.50
CA LYS A 165 23.20 -3.78 4.49
C LYS A 165 22.54 -4.21 5.80
N VAL A 166 21.58 -3.42 6.28
CA VAL A 166 20.82 -3.72 7.50
C VAL A 166 19.87 -4.90 7.27
N TYR A 167 19.25 -4.98 6.09
CA TYR A 167 18.40 -6.11 5.69
C TYR A 167 19.17 -7.42 5.66
N SER A 168 20.37 -7.42 5.08
CA SER A 168 21.25 -8.60 5.07
C SER A 168 21.62 -9.06 6.48
N PHE A 169 21.80 -8.12 7.39
CA PHE A 169 22.07 -8.43 8.80
C PHE A 169 20.87 -9.06 9.51
N CYS A 170 19.65 -8.54 9.26
CA CYS A 170 18.42 -9.09 9.83
C CYS A 170 18.08 -10.48 9.26
N ALA A 171 18.31 -10.72 7.97
CA ALA A 171 18.07 -12.01 7.32
C ALA A 171 18.96 -13.13 7.89
N ILE A 172 20.16 -12.80 8.37
CA ILE A 172 21.06 -13.73 9.06
C ILE A 172 20.56 -14.07 10.47
N SER A 173 19.76 -13.18 11.09
CA SER A 173 19.28 -13.35 12.46
C SER A 173 17.95 -14.12 12.56
N ILE A 174 17.32 -14.46 11.41
CA ILE A 174 16.03 -15.19 11.35
C ILE A 174 16.23 -16.69 11.05
N ASN A 175 17.46 -17.14 10.80
CA ASN A 175 17.86 -18.56 10.74
C ASN A 175 18.35 -19.00 12.11
#